data_9fcb0256cf4037f4985721d470c14b6d
#
_entry.id   9fcb0256cf4037f4985721d470c14b6d
#
_cell.length_a   1.000
_cell.length_b   1.000
_cell.length_c   1.000
_cell.angle_alpha   90.00
_cell.angle_beta   90.00
_cell.angle_gamma   90.00
#
_symmetry.space_group_name_H-M   'P 1'
#
loop_
_entity.id
_entity.type
_entity.pdbx_description
1 polymer ?
#
loop_
_entity_poly.entity_id
_entity_poly.type
_entity_poly.pdbx_seq_one_letter_code
_entity_poly.pdbx_strand_id
1 'polypeptide(L)'
;MVDERRRSRRSGVETSVRTSAVWESVRAVVAEREQRLGHAMRVVDLGGGTGGLAVPLAQLGHHVTVIDPSPDALASLSRRAGDSGVADRIVAVQGDAANLLEVHPDADADLVCCHGTLEFVDDPAATMRSVAGVLSDGGYVSLVVATRIAAVLARALAGQFAQAQRALTSDDGRWGPADPLPRRFDAAGISALVEGAGLAVEDSHGVRIFSDLVPASPIDSDSERAALLELEQTASRHPDYAFLGHIGAALHVLARRP
;
A
#
# COMPACT_ATOMS: atom_id res chain seq x y z
N MET A 1 -34.56 7.86 2.67
CA MET A 1 -33.79 8.36 3.84
C MET A 1 -32.83 7.33 4.45
N VAL A 2 -33.02 6.02 4.27
CA VAL A 2 -32.10 4.96 4.73
C VAL A 2 -30.98 4.70 3.70
N ASP A 3 -31.23 4.92 2.42
CA ASP A 3 -30.31 4.63 1.32
C ASP A 3 -29.24 5.73 1.11
N GLU A 4 -29.57 6.98 1.45
CA GLU A 4 -28.63 8.10 1.39
C GLU A 4 -27.53 8.03 2.47
N ARG A 5 -27.84 7.48 3.64
CA ARG A 5 -26.86 7.26 4.72
C ARG A 5 -25.92 6.08 4.45
N ARG A 6 -26.29 5.14 3.60
CA ARG A 6 -25.39 4.06 3.12
C ARG A 6 -24.41 4.57 2.05
N ARG A 7 -24.81 5.53 1.21
CA ARG A 7 -23.95 6.15 0.20
C ARG A 7 -22.91 7.09 0.81
N SER A 8 -23.20 7.79 1.88
CA SER A 8 -22.27 8.72 2.53
C SER A 8 -21.20 8.03 3.39
N ARG A 9 -21.29 6.72 3.59
CA ARG A 9 -20.34 5.90 4.35
C ARG A 9 -19.39 5.06 3.49
N ARG A 10 -19.29 5.30 2.20
CA ARG A 10 -18.15 4.80 1.43
C ARG A 10 -16.90 5.47 1.97
N SER A 11 -16.02 4.67 2.56
CA SER A 11 -14.80 5.15 3.22
C SER A 11 -14.01 6.02 2.24
N GLY A 12 -13.33 7.07 2.72
CA GLY A 12 -12.52 7.96 1.87
C GLY A 12 -11.44 7.24 1.06
N VAL A 13 -11.14 5.97 1.35
CA VAL A 13 -10.25 5.08 0.60
C VAL A 13 -10.88 4.65 -0.73
N GLU A 14 -12.19 4.31 -0.75
CA GLU A 14 -12.89 3.89 -1.98
C GLU A 14 -13.09 5.07 -2.97
N THR A 15 -13.04 6.30 -2.48
CA THR A 15 -13.32 7.50 -3.29
C THR A 15 -12.03 8.13 -3.84
N SER A 16 -10.85 7.70 -3.40
CA SER A 16 -9.58 8.25 -3.85
C SER A 16 -9.05 7.49 -5.06
N VAL A 17 -8.92 8.17 -6.19
CA VAL A 17 -8.24 7.68 -7.40
C VAL A 17 -6.86 7.08 -7.08
N ARG A 18 -6.20 7.65 -6.05
CA ARG A 18 -4.83 7.27 -5.66
C ARG A 18 -4.70 5.89 -5.00
N THR A 19 -5.79 5.36 -4.46
CA THR A 19 -5.77 4.12 -3.64
C THR A 19 -6.73 3.05 -4.14
N SER A 20 -7.59 3.33 -5.13
CA SER A 20 -8.64 2.42 -5.57
C SER A 20 -8.11 1.09 -6.08
N ALA A 21 -7.05 1.08 -6.91
CA ALA A 21 -6.49 -0.14 -7.47
C ALA A 21 -5.89 -1.06 -6.39
N VAL A 22 -5.18 -0.47 -5.42
CA VAL A 22 -4.64 -1.20 -4.26
C VAL A 22 -5.79 -1.77 -3.42
N TRP A 23 -6.82 -0.96 -3.16
CA TRP A 23 -7.97 -1.38 -2.39
C TRP A 23 -8.73 -2.54 -3.05
N GLU A 24 -8.91 -2.52 -4.37
CA GLU A 24 -9.54 -3.62 -5.11
C GLU A 24 -8.72 -4.91 -5.01
N SER A 25 -7.40 -4.84 -5.13
CA SER A 25 -6.51 -5.99 -4.96
C SER A 25 -6.58 -6.55 -3.53
N VAL A 26 -6.51 -5.69 -2.52
CA VAL A 26 -6.64 -6.10 -1.11
C VAL A 26 -8.01 -6.75 -0.86
N ARG A 27 -9.10 -6.17 -1.37
CA ARG A 27 -10.45 -6.75 -1.22
C ARG A 27 -10.59 -8.11 -1.90
N ALA A 28 -9.98 -8.29 -3.07
CA ALA A 28 -10.02 -9.58 -3.77
C ALA A 28 -9.32 -10.67 -2.94
N VAL A 29 -8.15 -10.39 -2.38
CA VAL A 29 -7.42 -11.28 -1.48
C VAL A 29 -8.24 -11.57 -0.22
N VAL A 30 -8.80 -10.54 0.39
CA VAL A 30 -9.64 -10.68 1.59
C VAL A 30 -10.83 -11.62 1.31
N ALA A 31 -11.56 -11.40 0.22
CA ALA A 31 -12.70 -12.22 -0.15
C ALA A 31 -12.32 -13.69 -0.44
N GLU A 32 -11.21 -13.91 -1.15
CA GLU A 32 -10.70 -15.25 -1.45
C GLU A 32 -10.27 -15.98 -0.16
N ARG A 33 -9.50 -15.30 0.68
CA ARG A 33 -8.96 -15.88 1.91
C ARG A 33 -10.06 -16.16 2.91
N GLU A 34 -11.01 -15.25 3.10
CA GLU A 34 -12.18 -15.44 3.98
C GLU A 34 -13.00 -16.67 3.59
N GLN A 35 -13.22 -16.88 2.28
CA GLN A 35 -13.92 -18.08 1.79
C GLN A 35 -13.19 -19.38 2.14
N ARG A 36 -11.85 -19.35 2.11
CA ARG A 36 -11.03 -20.53 2.47
C ARG A 36 -10.99 -20.79 3.97
N LEU A 37 -10.90 -19.73 4.77
CA LEU A 37 -10.79 -19.81 6.22
C LEU A 37 -12.14 -20.08 6.91
N GLY A 38 -13.23 -19.56 6.34
CA GLY A 38 -14.57 -19.61 6.94
C GLY A 38 -14.74 -18.73 8.19
N HIS A 39 -13.81 -17.81 8.43
CA HIS A 39 -13.86 -16.85 9.55
C HIS A 39 -13.21 -15.51 9.18
N ALA A 40 -13.41 -14.49 10.04
CA ALA A 40 -12.79 -13.18 9.90
C ALA A 40 -11.25 -13.28 9.91
N MET A 41 -10.61 -12.56 9.00
CA MET A 41 -9.13 -12.54 8.89
C MET A 41 -8.49 -11.74 10.02
N ARG A 42 -7.26 -12.11 10.33
CA ARG A 42 -6.30 -11.34 11.14
C ARG A 42 -5.37 -10.58 10.20
N VAL A 43 -5.45 -9.25 10.26
CA VAL A 43 -4.68 -8.36 9.39
C VAL A 43 -3.69 -7.56 10.23
N VAL A 44 -2.45 -7.47 9.76
CA VAL A 44 -1.45 -6.55 10.32
C VAL A 44 -1.25 -5.40 9.32
N ASP A 45 -1.45 -4.16 9.77
CA ASP A 45 -1.21 -2.95 8.97
C ASP A 45 0.05 -2.25 9.51
N LEU A 46 1.19 -2.56 8.89
CA LEU A 46 2.52 -2.08 9.30
C LEU A 46 2.77 -0.68 8.70
N GLY A 47 2.89 0.32 9.56
CA GLY A 47 2.91 1.72 9.18
C GLY A 47 1.50 2.23 8.84
N GLY A 48 0.44 1.64 9.43
CA GLY A 48 -0.95 1.94 9.09
C GLY A 48 -1.46 3.31 9.51
N GLY A 49 -0.66 4.06 10.26
CA GLY A 49 -0.90 5.47 10.58
C GLY A 49 -2.26 5.73 11.22
N THR A 50 -3.04 6.59 10.59
CA THR A 50 -4.38 6.99 11.08
C THR A 50 -5.49 6.01 10.69
N GLY A 51 -5.16 4.80 10.20
CA GLY A 51 -6.11 3.73 9.90
C GLY A 51 -6.85 3.91 8.58
N GLY A 52 -6.19 4.47 7.57
CA GLY A 52 -6.77 4.65 6.23
C GLY A 52 -7.23 3.33 5.60
N LEU A 53 -6.49 2.26 5.82
CA LEU A 53 -6.81 0.91 5.38
C LEU A 53 -7.47 0.08 6.50
N ALA A 54 -6.99 0.20 7.73
CA ALA A 54 -7.45 -0.59 8.87
C ALA A 54 -8.95 -0.43 9.17
N VAL A 55 -9.46 0.81 9.17
CA VAL A 55 -10.87 1.07 9.48
C VAL A 55 -11.80 0.44 8.42
N PRO A 56 -11.59 0.60 7.12
CA PRO A 56 -12.36 -0.11 6.09
C PRO A 56 -12.32 -1.64 6.23
N LEU A 57 -11.17 -2.23 6.52
CA LEU A 57 -11.05 -3.68 6.73
C LEU A 57 -11.83 -4.14 7.96
N ALA A 58 -11.76 -3.40 9.07
CA ALA A 58 -12.55 -3.67 10.27
C ALA A 58 -14.07 -3.53 10.02
N GLN A 59 -14.49 -2.59 9.16
CA GLN A 59 -15.89 -2.46 8.73
C GLN A 59 -16.40 -3.65 7.90
N LEU A 60 -15.49 -4.34 7.19
CA LEU A 60 -15.79 -5.61 6.51
C LEU A 60 -15.89 -6.79 7.50
N GLY A 61 -15.50 -6.62 8.76
CA GLY A 61 -15.64 -7.63 9.80
C GLY A 61 -14.31 -8.23 10.27
N HIS A 62 -13.18 -7.82 9.71
CA HIS A 62 -11.87 -8.38 10.01
C HIS A 62 -11.24 -7.76 11.27
N HIS A 63 -10.31 -8.46 11.90
CA HIS A 63 -9.52 -7.97 13.02
C HIS A 63 -8.22 -7.37 12.50
N VAL A 64 -7.92 -6.14 12.87
CA VAL A 64 -6.76 -5.42 12.34
C VAL A 64 -5.86 -4.95 13.49
N THR A 65 -4.61 -5.38 13.47
CA THR A 65 -3.55 -4.82 14.31
C THR A 65 -2.78 -3.78 13.52
N VAL A 66 -2.86 -2.52 13.93
CA VAL A 66 -2.10 -1.43 13.33
C VAL A 66 -0.83 -1.20 14.16
N ILE A 67 0.32 -1.29 13.51
CA ILE A 67 1.63 -1.05 14.11
C ILE A 67 2.20 0.21 13.47
N ASP A 68 2.41 1.26 14.29
CA ASP A 68 2.92 2.56 13.80
C ASP A 68 3.79 3.21 14.87
N PRO A 69 4.93 3.84 14.53
CA PRO A 69 5.79 4.50 15.51
C PRO A 69 5.20 5.80 16.09
N SER A 70 4.20 6.40 15.44
CA SER A 70 3.63 7.69 15.82
C SER A 70 2.46 7.54 16.80
N PRO A 71 2.62 7.97 18.08
CA PRO A 71 1.52 7.97 19.04
C PRO A 71 0.33 8.85 18.60
N ASP A 72 0.61 9.95 17.91
CA ASP A 72 -0.44 10.87 17.41
C ASP A 72 -1.26 10.23 16.29
N ALA A 73 -0.62 9.46 15.42
CA ALA A 73 -1.31 8.70 14.39
C ALA A 73 -2.21 7.63 15.01
N LEU A 74 -1.71 6.88 15.99
CA LEU A 74 -2.49 5.87 16.71
C LEU A 74 -3.65 6.47 17.52
N ALA A 75 -3.46 7.65 18.13
CA ALA A 75 -4.56 8.36 18.79
C ALA A 75 -5.64 8.80 17.79
N SER A 76 -5.24 9.20 16.58
CA SER A 76 -6.17 9.55 15.48
C SER A 76 -6.90 8.32 14.95
N LEU A 77 -6.20 7.18 14.82
CA LEU A 77 -6.78 5.87 14.49
C LEU A 77 -7.87 5.49 15.51
N SER A 78 -7.57 5.58 16.81
CA SER A 78 -8.51 5.20 17.88
C SER A 78 -9.79 6.02 17.83
N ARG A 79 -9.69 7.34 17.61
CA ARG A 79 -10.87 8.20 17.39
C ARG A 79 -11.68 7.79 16.18
N ARG A 80 -11.01 7.59 15.04
CA ARG A 80 -11.65 7.20 13.79
C ARG A 80 -12.34 5.83 13.89
N ALA A 81 -11.72 4.88 14.57
CA ALA A 81 -12.29 3.55 14.83
C ALA A 81 -13.55 3.66 15.70
N GLY A 82 -13.52 4.51 16.76
CA GLY A 82 -14.68 4.80 17.60
C GLY A 82 -15.83 5.45 16.82
N ASP A 83 -15.53 6.49 16.03
CA ASP A 83 -16.52 7.19 15.20
C ASP A 83 -17.14 6.26 14.13
N SER A 84 -16.39 5.26 13.69
CA SER A 84 -16.83 4.26 12.69
C SER A 84 -17.50 3.03 13.31
N GLY A 85 -17.51 2.90 14.65
CA GLY A 85 -18.13 1.78 15.36
C GLY A 85 -17.39 0.45 15.21
N VAL A 86 -16.06 0.48 15.03
CA VAL A 86 -15.20 -0.71 14.82
C VAL A 86 -14.01 -0.77 15.79
N ALA A 87 -14.08 -0.02 16.90
CA ALA A 87 -12.99 0.03 17.86
C ALA A 87 -12.65 -1.32 18.50
N ASP A 88 -13.62 -2.22 18.61
CA ASP A 88 -13.48 -3.60 19.12
C ASP A 88 -12.73 -4.55 18.16
N ARG A 89 -12.53 -4.13 16.90
CA ARG A 89 -11.85 -4.90 15.85
C ARG A 89 -10.47 -4.37 15.51
N ILE A 90 -10.06 -3.27 16.11
CA ILE A 90 -8.77 -2.63 15.83
C ILE A 90 -7.92 -2.57 17.09
N VAL A 91 -6.72 -3.13 16.99
CA VAL A 91 -5.67 -3.01 18.01
C VAL A 91 -4.62 -2.04 17.49
N ALA A 92 -4.33 -1.00 18.27
CA ALA A 92 -3.29 -0.01 17.97
C ALA A 92 -2.05 -0.32 18.82
N VAL A 93 -0.92 -0.59 18.17
CA VAL A 93 0.34 -0.93 18.82
C VAL A 93 1.42 0.05 18.40
N GLN A 94 2.10 0.68 19.36
CA GLN A 94 3.25 1.50 19.06
C GLN A 94 4.46 0.60 18.76
N GLY A 95 5.01 0.72 17.55
CA GLY A 95 6.14 -0.07 17.07
C GLY A 95 6.47 0.26 15.63
N ASP A 96 7.48 -0.36 15.12
CA ASP A 96 7.92 -0.21 13.73
C ASP A 96 8.34 -1.55 13.10
N ALA A 97 8.87 -1.49 11.90
CA ALA A 97 9.31 -2.67 11.16
C ALA A 97 10.48 -3.40 11.83
N ALA A 98 11.31 -2.69 12.62
CA ALA A 98 12.48 -3.28 13.27
C ALA A 98 12.10 -4.17 14.45
N ASN A 99 11.01 -3.82 15.15
CA ASN A 99 10.52 -4.60 16.30
C ASN A 99 9.22 -5.37 16.03
N LEU A 100 8.86 -5.58 14.75
CA LEU A 100 7.62 -6.25 14.34
C LEU A 100 7.42 -7.61 15.06
N LEU A 101 8.44 -8.45 15.12
CA LEU A 101 8.37 -9.79 15.77
C LEU A 101 8.28 -9.70 17.30
N GLU A 102 8.63 -8.57 17.90
CA GLU A 102 8.49 -8.37 19.35
C GLU A 102 7.07 -7.95 19.72
N VAL A 103 6.47 -7.06 18.90
CA VAL A 103 5.12 -6.52 19.14
C VAL A 103 4.01 -7.38 18.55
N HIS A 104 4.34 -8.26 17.62
CA HIS A 104 3.43 -9.26 17.03
C HIS A 104 4.19 -10.58 16.84
N PRO A 105 4.42 -11.35 17.92
CA PRO A 105 5.27 -12.55 17.87
C PRO A 105 4.61 -13.77 17.22
N ASP A 106 3.28 -13.78 17.08
CA ASP A 106 2.55 -14.91 16.53
C ASP A 106 2.59 -14.91 15.00
N ALA A 107 2.85 -16.08 14.41
CA ALA A 107 2.81 -16.30 12.96
C ALA A 107 1.36 -16.59 12.53
N ASP A 108 0.47 -15.65 12.73
CA ASP A 108 -0.99 -15.84 12.61
C ASP A 108 -1.69 -14.84 11.69
N ALA A 109 -0.94 -13.90 11.12
CA ALA A 109 -1.51 -12.92 10.21
C ALA A 109 -1.92 -13.56 8.87
N ASP A 110 -3.18 -13.41 8.48
CA ASP A 110 -3.69 -13.84 7.18
C ASP A 110 -3.31 -12.86 6.07
N LEU A 111 -3.12 -11.60 6.44
CA LEU A 111 -2.69 -10.52 5.54
C LEU A 111 -1.81 -9.53 6.31
N VAL A 112 -0.68 -9.19 5.73
CA VAL A 112 0.14 -8.04 6.16
C VAL A 112 0.05 -6.96 5.10
N CYS A 113 -0.36 -5.75 5.47
CA CYS A 113 -0.29 -4.56 4.63
C CYS A 113 0.94 -3.75 5.03
N CYS A 114 1.79 -3.38 4.06
CA CYS A 114 2.97 -2.55 4.25
C CYS A 114 3.02 -1.52 3.13
N HIS A 115 2.30 -0.41 3.31
CA HIS A 115 2.06 0.58 2.27
C HIS A 115 2.82 1.88 2.56
N GLY A 116 3.85 2.17 1.76
CA GLY A 116 4.69 3.36 1.91
C GLY A 116 5.58 3.33 3.15
N THR A 117 5.92 2.15 3.64
CA THR A 117 6.71 1.94 4.86
C THR A 117 8.15 1.52 4.53
N LEU A 118 8.34 0.66 3.52
CA LEU A 118 9.67 0.14 3.15
C LEU A 118 10.66 1.22 2.70
N GLU A 119 10.17 2.37 2.29
CA GLU A 119 11.00 3.53 1.96
C GLU A 119 11.78 4.06 3.17
N PHE A 120 11.23 3.90 4.36
CA PHE A 120 11.73 4.51 5.60
C PHE A 120 12.46 3.55 6.53
N VAL A 121 12.38 2.25 6.30
CA VAL A 121 13.07 1.25 7.15
C VAL A 121 14.57 1.23 6.87
N ASP A 122 15.39 0.92 7.86
CA ASP A 122 16.84 0.84 7.72
C ASP A 122 17.25 -0.34 6.83
N ASP A 123 16.69 -1.51 7.07
CA ASP A 123 16.95 -2.75 6.31
C ASP A 123 15.65 -3.35 5.74
N PRO A 124 15.31 -3.06 4.46
CA PRO A 124 14.15 -3.64 3.81
C PRO A 124 14.16 -5.16 3.75
N ALA A 125 15.34 -5.79 3.62
CA ALA A 125 15.42 -7.24 3.54
C ALA A 125 15.12 -7.88 4.91
N ALA A 126 15.61 -7.31 6.01
CA ALA A 126 15.25 -7.73 7.36
C ALA A 126 13.75 -7.52 7.62
N THR A 127 13.21 -6.37 7.23
CA THR A 127 11.77 -6.10 7.34
C THR A 127 10.94 -7.15 6.60
N MET A 128 11.29 -7.48 5.37
CA MET A 128 10.55 -8.49 4.61
C MET A 128 10.63 -9.88 5.24
N ARG A 129 11.77 -10.26 5.85
CA ARG A 129 11.87 -11.51 6.63
C ARG A 129 10.97 -11.49 7.87
N SER A 130 10.89 -10.36 8.58
CA SER A 130 9.99 -10.20 9.73
C SER A 130 8.52 -10.27 9.29
N VAL A 131 8.15 -9.64 8.17
CA VAL A 131 6.81 -9.74 7.58
C VAL A 131 6.47 -11.19 7.22
N ALA A 132 7.38 -11.92 6.58
CA ALA A 132 7.19 -13.34 6.29
C ALA A 132 7.03 -14.17 7.57
N GLY A 133 7.73 -13.79 8.65
CA GLY A 133 7.69 -14.46 9.95
C GLY A 133 6.34 -14.36 10.67
N VAL A 134 5.61 -13.25 10.52
CA VAL A 134 4.29 -13.05 11.16
C VAL A 134 3.12 -13.58 10.32
N LEU A 135 3.34 -13.88 9.04
CA LEU A 135 2.29 -14.45 8.18
C LEU A 135 1.99 -15.90 8.56
N SER A 136 0.73 -16.27 8.58
CA SER A 136 0.29 -17.69 8.59
C SER A 136 0.62 -18.37 7.26
N ASP A 137 0.63 -19.71 7.25
CA ASP A 137 0.80 -20.46 6.00
C ASP A 137 -0.30 -20.13 4.99
N GLY A 138 0.08 -19.83 3.76
CA GLY A 138 -0.80 -19.35 2.73
C GLY A 138 -1.32 -17.91 2.96
N GLY A 139 -0.80 -17.17 3.95
CA GLY A 139 -1.08 -15.76 4.19
C GLY A 139 -0.45 -14.87 3.13
N TYR A 140 -0.99 -13.66 2.99
CA TYR A 140 -0.59 -12.69 1.96
C TYR A 140 0.12 -11.48 2.54
N VAL A 141 1.02 -10.91 1.74
CA VAL A 141 1.52 -9.54 1.96
C VAL A 141 1.10 -8.66 0.80
N SER A 142 0.55 -7.50 1.14
CA SER A 142 0.27 -6.40 0.21
C SER A 142 1.28 -5.29 0.45
N LEU A 143 2.13 -5.01 -0.54
CA LEU A 143 3.16 -3.97 -0.49
C LEU A 143 2.80 -2.84 -1.43
N VAL A 144 2.99 -1.60 -1.01
CA VAL A 144 2.97 -0.44 -1.89
C VAL A 144 4.26 0.33 -1.67
N VAL A 145 5.05 0.50 -2.72
CA VAL A 145 6.34 1.18 -2.66
C VAL A 145 6.47 2.26 -3.72
N ALA A 146 7.13 3.36 -3.38
CA ALA A 146 7.42 4.44 -4.31
C ALA A 146 8.45 3.98 -5.36
N THR A 147 8.19 4.32 -6.64
CA THR A 147 9.05 3.90 -7.75
C THR A 147 10.13 4.92 -8.06
N ARG A 148 11.29 4.42 -8.45
CA ARG A 148 12.41 5.22 -8.97
C ARG A 148 12.02 5.94 -10.26
N ILE A 149 11.36 5.22 -11.18
CA ILE A 149 11.02 5.75 -12.50
C ILE A 149 10.09 6.97 -12.42
N ALA A 150 9.14 6.97 -11.48
CA ALA A 150 8.27 8.10 -11.28
C ALA A 150 9.03 9.36 -10.83
N ALA A 151 10.02 9.22 -9.96
CA ALA A 151 10.87 10.34 -9.57
C ALA A 151 11.67 10.89 -10.77
N VAL A 152 12.21 9.99 -11.60
CA VAL A 152 12.92 10.37 -12.84
C VAL A 152 11.99 11.16 -13.76
N LEU A 153 10.80 10.64 -14.04
CA LEU A 153 9.82 11.30 -14.90
C LEU A 153 9.37 12.66 -14.34
N ALA A 154 9.02 12.71 -13.06
CA ALA A 154 8.58 13.96 -12.42
C ALA A 154 9.67 15.03 -12.47
N ARG A 155 10.95 14.67 -12.21
CA ARG A 155 12.07 15.63 -12.30
C ARG A 155 12.36 16.06 -13.73
N ALA A 156 12.29 15.14 -14.70
CA ALA A 156 12.50 15.44 -16.11
C ALA A 156 11.41 16.37 -16.65
N LEU A 157 10.13 16.08 -16.36
CA LEU A 157 8.99 16.93 -16.75
C LEU A 157 9.06 18.34 -16.13
N ALA A 158 9.63 18.46 -14.92
CA ALA A 158 9.87 19.75 -14.27
C ALA A 158 11.14 20.46 -14.78
N GLY A 159 11.84 19.94 -15.81
CA GLY A 159 13.08 20.51 -16.33
C GLY A 159 14.30 20.32 -15.41
N GLN A 160 14.20 19.52 -14.38
CA GLN A 160 15.25 19.29 -13.37
C GLN A 160 16.14 18.10 -13.78
N PHE A 161 16.77 18.16 -14.95
CA PHE A 161 17.46 17.02 -15.59
C PHE A 161 18.59 16.44 -14.74
N ALA A 162 19.35 17.27 -14.03
CA ALA A 162 20.41 16.77 -13.13
C ALA A 162 19.85 15.96 -11.95
N GLN A 163 18.67 16.33 -11.44
CA GLN A 163 17.99 15.56 -10.40
C GLN A 163 17.39 14.26 -10.96
N ALA A 164 16.80 14.33 -12.15
CA ALA A 164 16.29 13.13 -12.85
C ALA A 164 17.42 12.12 -13.09
N GLN A 165 18.58 12.59 -13.60
CA GLN A 165 19.75 11.76 -13.81
C GLN A 165 20.25 11.14 -12.48
N ARG A 166 20.30 11.93 -11.41
CA ARG A 166 20.70 11.41 -10.09
C ARG A 166 19.74 10.35 -9.58
N ALA A 167 18.42 10.56 -9.65
CA ALA A 167 17.42 9.55 -9.27
C ALA A 167 17.59 8.26 -10.07
N LEU A 168 17.96 8.36 -11.35
CA LEU A 168 18.17 7.21 -12.22
C LEU A 168 19.43 6.42 -11.85
N THR A 169 20.51 7.08 -11.43
CA THR A 169 21.84 6.48 -11.26
C THR A 169 22.24 6.21 -9.81
N SER A 170 21.55 6.78 -8.82
CA SER A 170 21.85 6.53 -7.40
C SER A 170 21.36 5.15 -6.98
N ASP A 171 22.05 4.53 -6.02
CA ASP A 171 21.68 3.21 -5.50
C ASP A 171 20.28 3.22 -4.83
N ASP A 172 19.97 4.31 -4.14
CA ASP A 172 18.74 4.50 -3.39
C ASP A 172 17.58 5.12 -4.19
N GLY A 173 17.78 5.52 -5.44
CA GLY A 173 16.77 6.18 -6.28
C GLY A 173 16.46 7.62 -5.85
N ARG A 174 17.27 8.25 -5.01
CA ARG A 174 17.09 9.65 -4.58
C ARG A 174 17.57 10.64 -5.63
N TRP A 175 16.83 11.74 -5.76
CA TRP A 175 17.19 12.82 -6.67
C TRP A 175 18.08 13.90 -6.01
N GLY A 176 18.37 13.81 -4.70
CA GLY A 176 19.26 14.73 -4.00
C GLY A 176 18.98 14.85 -2.51
N PRO A 177 19.71 15.75 -1.79
CA PRO A 177 19.58 15.90 -0.33
C PRO A 177 18.20 16.36 0.12
N ALA A 178 17.46 17.10 -0.72
CA ALA A 178 16.12 17.58 -0.43
C ALA A 178 15.01 16.55 -0.81
N ASP A 179 15.39 15.35 -1.23
CA ASP A 179 14.40 14.29 -1.49
C ASP A 179 13.75 13.84 -0.19
N PRO A 180 12.39 13.90 -0.08
CA PRO A 180 11.70 13.51 1.13
C PRO A 180 11.73 12.02 1.41
N LEU A 181 11.99 11.18 0.39
CA LEU A 181 12.06 9.74 0.54
C LEU A 181 13.51 9.27 0.67
N PRO A 182 13.85 8.47 1.69
CA PRO A 182 15.17 7.88 1.84
C PRO A 182 15.55 6.93 0.72
N ARG A 183 14.57 6.26 0.12
CA ARG A 183 14.78 5.33 -1.02
C ARG A 183 13.55 5.19 -1.88
N ARG A 184 13.77 4.62 -3.07
CA ARG A 184 12.74 4.17 -4.00
C ARG A 184 13.14 2.83 -4.59
N PHE A 185 12.13 2.15 -5.08
CA PHE A 185 12.29 0.80 -5.61
C PHE A 185 12.06 0.77 -7.13
N ASP A 186 12.62 -0.24 -7.78
CA ASP A 186 12.20 -0.71 -9.08
C ASP A 186 11.55 -2.09 -8.96
N ALA A 187 10.86 -2.53 -10.01
CA ALA A 187 10.10 -3.78 -9.96
C ALA A 187 10.99 -5.00 -9.68
N ALA A 188 12.18 -5.05 -10.27
CA ALA A 188 13.11 -6.17 -10.07
C ALA A 188 13.64 -6.20 -8.63
N GLY A 189 13.99 -5.03 -8.08
CA GLY A 189 14.52 -4.91 -6.72
C GLY A 189 13.51 -5.32 -5.66
N ILE A 190 12.23 -4.89 -5.79
CA ILE A 190 11.20 -5.27 -4.83
C ILE A 190 10.83 -6.76 -4.94
N SER A 191 10.77 -7.33 -6.15
CA SER A 191 10.53 -8.75 -6.35
C SER A 191 11.64 -9.59 -5.70
N ALA A 192 12.90 -9.22 -5.90
CA ALA A 192 14.03 -9.91 -5.27
C ALA A 192 14.01 -9.85 -3.73
N LEU A 193 13.56 -8.72 -3.16
CA LEU A 193 13.36 -8.59 -1.69
C LEU A 193 12.28 -9.53 -1.17
N VAL A 194 11.15 -9.61 -1.87
CA VAL A 194 10.02 -10.47 -1.53
C VAL A 194 10.40 -11.94 -1.62
N GLU A 195 10.99 -12.36 -2.74
CA GLU A 195 11.45 -13.74 -2.96
C GLU A 195 12.57 -14.14 -2.00
N GLY A 196 13.49 -13.20 -1.70
CA GLY A 196 14.56 -13.39 -0.72
C GLY A 196 14.05 -13.59 0.71
N ALA A 197 12.83 -13.20 1.02
CA ALA A 197 12.15 -13.48 2.28
C ALA A 197 11.35 -14.81 2.28
N GLY A 198 11.39 -15.59 1.18
CA GLY A 198 10.67 -16.85 1.04
C GLY A 198 9.20 -16.69 0.64
N LEU A 199 8.81 -15.53 0.12
CA LEU A 199 7.44 -15.24 -0.35
C LEU A 199 7.37 -15.40 -1.87
N ALA A 200 6.24 -15.84 -2.39
CA ALA A 200 5.98 -15.96 -3.82
C ALA A 200 5.20 -14.75 -4.32
N VAL A 201 5.75 -14.01 -5.28
CA VAL A 201 5.04 -12.90 -5.92
C VAL A 201 3.90 -13.46 -6.79
N GLU A 202 2.66 -13.03 -6.55
CA GLU A 202 1.48 -13.46 -7.30
C GLU A 202 0.99 -12.38 -8.28
N ASP A 203 1.09 -11.09 -7.91
CA ASP A 203 0.71 -9.97 -8.76
C ASP A 203 1.62 -8.77 -8.51
N SER A 204 1.87 -7.98 -9.55
CA SER A 204 2.62 -6.74 -9.45
C SER A 204 2.13 -5.77 -10.52
N HIS A 205 1.65 -4.59 -10.09
CA HIS A 205 1.13 -3.56 -11.00
C HIS A 205 1.41 -2.14 -10.51
N GLY A 206 1.52 -1.22 -11.48
CA GLY A 206 1.69 0.20 -11.19
C GLY A 206 0.43 0.82 -10.62
N VAL A 207 0.64 1.74 -9.71
CA VAL A 207 -0.40 2.54 -9.07
C VAL A 207 -0.11 4.01 -9.33
N ARG A 208 -1.14 4.79 -9.63
CA ARG A 208 -1.00 6.21 -9.95
C ARG A 208 -0.08 6.44 -11.17
N ILE A 209 -0.40 5.76 -12.26
CA ILE A 209 0.38 5.83 -13.52
C ILE A 209 0.28 7.24 -14.11
N PHE A 210 -0.93 7.80 -14.13
CA PHE A 210 -1.22 9.11 -14.73
C PHE A 210 -1.67 10.15 -13.70
N SER A 211 -2.30 9.74 -12.61
CA SER A 211 -2.93 10.66 -11.66
C SER A 211 -1.97 11.65 -11.01
N ASP A 212 -0.70 11.30 -10.85
CA ASP A 212 0.32 12.22 -10.34
C ASP A 212 0.98 13.06 -11.46
N LEU A 213 0.72 12.74 -12.73
CA LEU A 213 1.21 13.50 -13.89
C LEU A 213 0.19 14.52 -14.40
N VAL A 214 -1.09 14.30 -14.11
CA VAL A 214 -2.17 15.18 -14.56
C VAL A 214 -2.27 16.39 -13.62
N PRO A 215 -2.26 17.64 -14.14
CA PRO A 215 -2.56 18.83 -13.34
C PRO A 215 -3.94 18.74 -12.67
N ALA A 216 -4.10 19.33 -11.49
CA ALA A 216 -5.35 19.23 -10.71
C ALA A 216 -6.58 19.82 -11.44
N SER A 217 -6.40 20.83 -12.29
CA SER A 217 -7.51 21.54 -12.95
C SER A 217 -8.34 20.74 -13.96
N PRO A 218 -7.84 19.68 -14.62
CA PRO A 218 -8.67 18.84 -15.49
C PRO A 218 -9.54 17.79 -14.78
N ILE A 219 -9.43 17.65 -13.45
CA ILE A 219 -10.09 16.57 -12.70
C ILE A 219 -11.18 17.12 -11.77
N ASP A 220 -11.97 18.08 -12.28
CA ASP A 220 -12.96 18.80 -11.45
C ASP A 220 -14.33 18.10 -11.37
N SER A 221 -14.63 17.17 -12.30
CA SER A 221 -15.90 16.44 -12.33
C SER A 221 -15.76 14.97 -11.90
N ASP A 222 -16.85 14.38 -11.40
CA ASP A 222 -16.90 12.97 -11.06
C ASP A 222 -16.72 12.08 -12.29
N SER A 223 -17.14 12.55 -13.49
CA SER A 223 -16.95 11.82 -14.75
C SER A 223 -15.48 11.77 -15.18
N GLU A 224 -14.73 12.85 -15.01
CA GLU A 224 -13.28 12.87 -15.31
C GLU A 224 -12.49 12.01 -14.33
N ARG A 225 -12.88 12.03 -13.06
CA ARG A 225 -12.31 11.11 -12.05
C ARG A 225 -12.56 9.64 -12.39
N ALA A 226 -13.77 9.30 -12.82
CA ALA A 226 -14.12 7.95 -13.23
C ALA A 226 -13.33 7.52 -14.49
N ALA A 227 -13.22 8.41 -15.48
CA ALA A 227 -12.43 8.13 -16.70
C ALA A 227 -10.94 7.95 -16.40
N LEU A 228 -10.37 8.75 -15.49
CA LEU A 228 -8.99 8.57 -15.06
C LEU A 228 -8.78 7.24 -14.34
N LEU A 229 -9.71 6.83 -13.46
CA LEU A 229 -9.66 5.52 -12.80
C LEU A 229 -9.72 4.36 -13.80
N GLU A 230 -10.60 4.43 -14.79
CA GLU A 230 -10.70 3.41 -15.84
C GLU A 230 -9.42 3.33 -16.67
N LEU A 231 -8.82 4.48 -17.00
CA LEU A 231 -7.52 4.55 -17.69
C LEU A 231 -6.40 3.93 -16.83
N GLU A 232 -6.32 4.26 -15.54
CA GLU A 232 -5.35 3.68 -14.60
C GLU A 232 -5.46 2.14 -14.53
N GLN A 233 -6.67 1.61 -14.40
CA GLN A 233 -6.94 0.17 -14.36
C GLN A 233 -6.54 -0.51 -15.66
N THR A 234 -6.90 0.08 -16.81
CA THR A 234 -6.56 -0.45 -18.11
C THR A 234 -5.04 -0.45 -18.32
N ALA A 235 -4.36 0.65 -17.99
CA ALA A 235 -2.93 0.77 -18.21
C ALA A 235 -2.11 -0.14 -17.29
N SER A 236 -2.55 -0.31 -16.02
CA SER A 236 -1.81 -1.11 -15.04
C SER A 236 -1.70 -2.60 -15.40
N ARG A 237 -2.61 -3.11 -16.22
CA ARG A 237 -2.72 -4.54 -16.60
C ARG A 237 -2.79 -4.79 -18.10
N HIS A 238 -2.42 -3.79 -18.91
CA HIS A 238 -2.52 -3.92 -20.37
C HIS A 238 -1.50 -4.95 -20.88
N PRO A 239 -1.93 -6.03 -21.56
CA PRO A 239 -1.03 -7.13 -21.94
C PRO A 239 0.09 -6.70 -22.90
N ASP A 240 -0.22 -5.79 -23.84
CA ASP A 240 0.74 -5.34 -24.86
C ASP A 240 1.61 -4.18 -24.38
N TYR A 241 1.22 -3.50 -23.29
CA TYR A 241 1.90 -2.32 -22.76
C TYR A 241 2.22 -2.47 -21.26
N ALA A 242 2.70 -3.65 -20.87
CA ALA A 242 3.04 -3.97 -19.46
C ALA A 242 4.03 -2.97 -18.84
N PHE A 243 4.86 -2.29 -19.65
CA PHE A 243 5.76 -1.24 -19.19
C PHE A 243 5.02 -0.05 -18.55
N LEU A 244 3.76 0.23 -18.95
CA LEU A 244 2.94 1.28 -18.31
C LEU A 244 2.73 1.00 -16.84
N GLY A 245 2.57 -0.26 -16.46
CA GLY A 245 2.48 -0.66 -15.06
C GLY A 245 3.74 -0.35 -14.25
N HIS A 246 4.89 -0.15 -14.89
CA HIS A 246 6.15 0.16 -14.21
C HIS A 246 6.42 1.66 -14.07
N ILE A 247 5.70 2.53 -14.77
CA ILE A 247 5.89 4.00 -14.69
C ILE A 247 5.04 4.66 -13.61
N GLY A 248 4.20 3.92 -12.92
CA GLY A 248 3.38 4.42 -11.83
C GLY A 248 4.18 5.07 -10.70
N ALA A 249 3.59 6.05 -10.03
CA ALA A 249 4.19 6.71 -8.87
C ALA A 249 4.49 5.74 -7.73
N ALA A 250 3.71 4.67 -7.65
CA ALA A 250 3.98 3.54 -6.77
C ALA A 250 3.82 2.21 -7.54
N LEU A 251 4.39 1.16 -6.99
CA LEU A 251 4.19 -0.22 -7.39
C LEU A 251 3.45 -0.94 -6.26
N HIS A 252 2.36 -1.60 -6.58
CA HIS A 252 1.71 -2.54 -5.68
C HIS A 252 2.23 -3.95 -6.01
N VAL A 253 2.64 -4.68 -4.99
CA VAL A 253 3.07 -6.08 -5.08
C VAL A 253 2.25 -6.90 -4.11
N LEU A 254 1.63 -7.94 -4.62
CA LEU A 254 0.95 -8.95 -3.84
C LEU A 254 1.79 -10.22 -3.85
N ALA A 255 2.12 -10.73 -2.66
CA ALA A 255 2.87 -11.96 -2.53
C ALA A 255 2.26 -12.84 -1.45
N ARG A 256 2.56 -14.14 -1.51
CA ARG A 256 2.01 -15.15 -0.63
C ARG A 256 3.12 -15.94 0.06
N ARG A 257 2.91 -16.28 1.32
CA ARG A 257 3.68 -17.31 2.00
C ARG A 257 3.22 -18.69 1.49
N PRO A 258 4.12 -19.52 0.96
CA PRO A 258 3.79 -20.87 0.49
C PRO A 258 3.15 -21.77 1.53
#